data_a0d4c3dbc490f1fe7aab53b73e225f4a
#
_entry.id   a0d4c3dbc490f1fe7aab53b73e225f4a
#
_cell.length_a   1.000
_cell.length_b   1.000
_cell.length_c   1.000
_cell.angle_alpha   90.00
_cell.angle_beta   90.00
_cell.angle_gamma   90.00
#
_symmetry.space_group_name_H-M   'P 1'
#
loop_
_entity.id
_entity.type
_entity.pdbx_description
1 polymer ?
#
loop_
_entity_poly.entity_id
_entity_poly.type
_entity_poly.pdbx_seq_one_letter_code
_entity_poly.pdbx_strand_id
1 'polypeptide(L)'
;MKQRQREQVQRGCAVGTVVLLAWLCRVLPLEGMPAGLQEACGILRSLLYLSLFAGWGISLYNRTVHPQVRRLLLNVDLLMLFWILVRTLRFQLNTPPEIDRMLGYLYYAPMLGIPVLCVQLVLTVDRSERYRLSAWARMLWLPSAVLLELVLTN
;
A
#
# COMPACT_ATOMS: atom_id res chain seq x y z
N MET A 1 31.00 12.06 -2.89
CA MET A 1 30.60 10.74 -2.35
C MET A 1 30.03 10.81 -0.94
N LYS A 2 30.66 11.47 0.02
CA LYS A 2 30.22 11.54 1.44
C LYS A 2 28.82 12.15 1.66
N GLN A 3 28.38 13.11 0.84
CA GLN A 3 27.08 13.79 1.00
C GLN A 3 25.90 12.88 0.62
N ARG A 4 26.00 12.15 -0.50
CA ARG A 4 24.97 11.16 -0.91
C ARG A 4 24.82 10.03 0.10
N GLN A 5 25.91 9.60 0.71
CA GLN A 5 25.89 8.54 1.72
C GLN A 5 25.22 9.02 3.02
N ARG A 6 25.45 10.26 3.43
CA ARG A 6 24.75 10.88 4.57
C ARG A 6 23.24 11.00 4.35
N GLU A 7 22.83 11.42 3.16
CA GLU A 7 21.41 11.52 2.82
C GLU A 7 20.72 10.15 2.80
N GLN A 8 21.41 9.10 2.36
CA GLN A 8 20.86 7.73 2.38
C GLN A 8 20.70 7.21 3.81
N VAL A 9 21.70 7.42 4.66
CA VAL A 9 21.64 7.05 6.08
C VAL A 9 20.53 7.82 6.79
N GLN A 10 20.44 9.13 6.55
CA GLN A 10 19.40 9.97 7.17
C GLN A 10 17.99 9.55 6.77
N ARG A 11 17.77 9.18 5.50
CA ARG A 11 16.47 8.63 5.03
C ARG A 11 16.19 7.24 5.61
N GLY A 12 17.21 6.38 5.70
CA GLY A 12 17.09 5.08 6.35
C GLY A 12 16.71 5.21 7.83
N CYS A 13 17.33 6.13 8.55
CA CYS A 13 16.98 6.43 9.93
C CYS A 13 15.56 6.99 10.07
N ALA A 14 15.13 7.88 9.18
CA ALA A 14 13.77 8.42 9.21
C ALA A 14 12.71 7.33 9.00
N VAL A 15 12.91 6.45 8.01
CA VAL A 15 12.03 5.30 7.77
C VAL A 15 12.02 4.36 8.98
N GLY A 16 13.19 4.03 9.53
CA GLY A 16 13.30 3.20 10.72
C GLY A 16 12.57 3.79 11.93
N THR A 17 12.67 5.10 12.13
CA THR A 17 11.96 5.82 13.21
C THR A 17 10.43 5.73 13.03
N VAL A 18 9.93 5.94 11.81
CA VAL A 18 8.49 5.84 11.52
C VAL A 18 7.97 4.42 11.76
N VAL A 19 8.70 3.40 11.31
CA VAL A 19 8.34 1.99 11.53
C VAL A 19 8.34 1.66 13.02
N LEU A 20 9.33 2.14 13.77
CA LEU A 20 9.46 1.90 15.21
C LEU A 20 8.34 2.59 15.97
N LEU A 21 7.98 3.83 15.62
CA LEU A 21 6.84 4.53 16.19
C LEU A 21 5.52 3.83 15.90
N ALA A 22 5.32 3.35 14.66
CA ALA A 22 4.12 2.60 14.29
C ALA A 22 4.03 1.26 15.05
N TRP A 23 5.16 0.60 15.30
CA TRP A 23 5.24 -0.61 16.11
C TRP A 23 4.95 -0.32 17.60
N LEU A 24 5.50 0.76 18.14
CA LEU A 24 5.21 1.22 19.51
C LEU A 24 3.71 1.51 19.69
N CYS A 25 3.07 2.20 18.73
CA CYS A 25 1.62 2.44 18.76
C CYS A 25 0.78 1.15 18.67
N ARG A 26 1.38 0.02 18.29
CA ARG A 26 0.74 -1.30 18.32
C ARG A 26 0.87 -1.99 19.66
N VAL A 27 2.02 -1.83 20.32
CA VAL A 27 2.37 -2.56 21.54
C VAL A 27 1.91 -1.81 22.81
N LEU A 28 1.92 -0.46 22.75
CA LEU A 28 1.54 0.41 23.87
C LEU A 28 0.09 0.32 24.36
N PRO A 29 -0.95 0.00 23.54
CA PRO A 29 -2.28 -0.25 24.06
C PRO A 29 -2.31 -1.52 24.91
N LEU A 30 -1.81 -1.42 26.13
CA LEU A 30 -1.85 -2.46 27.15
C LEU A 30 -3.22 -2.45 27.85
N GLU A 31 -3.59 -3.60 28.37
CA GLU A 31 -4.77 -3.79 29.21
C GLU A 31 -4.81 -2.71 30.34
N GLY A 32 -5.86 -1.86 30.31
CA GLY A 32 -6.02 -0.77 31.29
C GLY A 32 -5.93 0.65 30.73
N MET A 33 -5.60 0.85 29.45
CA MET A 33 -5.64 2.18 28.84
C MET A 33 -7.08 2.62 28.50
N PRO A 34 -7.41 3.92 28.69
CA PRO A 34 -8.71 4.47 28.29
C PRO A 34 -8.94 4.31 26.79
N ALA A 35 -10.18 3.95 26.39
CA ALA A 35 -10.57 3.64 25.01
C ALA A 35 -10.16 4.74 24.00
N GLY A 36 -10.27 6.01 24.38
CA GLY A 36 -9.88 7.13 23.51
C GLY A 36 -8.38 7.17 23.17
N LEU A 37 -7.51 6.70 24.07
CA LEU A 37 -6.07 6.58 23.80
C LEU A 37 -5.76 5.41 22.85
N GLN A 38 -6.51 4.32 22.95
CA GLN A 38 -6.37 3.18 22.04
C GLN A 38 -6.77 3.58 20.61
N GLU A 39 -7.87 4.30 20.44
CA GLU A 39 -8.31 4.84 19.15
C GLU A 39 -7.28 5.82 18.56
N ALA A 40 -6.78 6.74 19.38
CA ALA A 40 -5.74 7.69 18.96
C ALA A 40 -4.46 6.99 18.50
N CYS A 41 -3.99 5.97 19.20
CA CYS A 41 -2.85 5.15 18.78
C CYS A 41 -3.13 4.40 17.46
N GLY A 42 -4.35 3.91 17.26
CA GLY A 42 -4.79 3.28 16.03
C GLY A 42 -4.75 4.22 14.83
N ILE A 43 -5.31 5.42 14.97
CA ILE A 43 -5.32 6.46 13.95
C ILE A 43 -3.89 6.93 13.65
N LEU A 44 -3.10 7.23 14.68
CA LEU A 44 -1.71 7.64 14.52
C LEU A 44 -0.89 6.61 13.72
N ARG A 45 -1.02 5.34 14.07
CA ARG A 45 -0.37 4.24 13.35
C ARG A 45 -0.75 4.21 11.87
N SER A 46 -2.04 4.39 11.55
CA SER A 46 -2.51 4.42 10.16
C SER A 46 -1.96 5.61 9.40
N LEU A 47 -1.92 6.78 10.03
CA LEU A 47 -1.31 7.99 9.44
C LEU A 47 0.19 7.81 9.18
N LEU A 48 0.91 7.15 10.10
CA LEU A 48 2.32 6.82 9.91
C LEU A 48 2.54 5.90 8.71
N TYR A 49 1.71 4.87 8.53
CA TYR A 49 1.80 4.01 7.36
C TYR A 49 1.44 4.75 6.06
N LEU A 50 0.38 5.54 6.06
CA LEU A 50 0.02 6.36 4.89
C LEU A 50 1.14 7.32 4.50
N SER A 51 1.76 8.01 5.48
CA SER A 51 2.89 8.91 5.22
C SER A 51 4.12 8.17 4.67
N LEU A 52 4.38 6.95 5.16
CA LEU A 52 5.47 6.12 4.69
C LEU A 52 5.30 5.72 3.22
N PHE A 53 4.11 5.21 2.85
CA PHE A 53 3.81 4.83 1.47
C PHE A 53 3.75 6.05 0.55
N ALA A 54 3.15 7.16 0.96
CA ALA A 54 3.16 8.39 0.18
C ALA A 54 4.60 8.89 -0.07
N GLY A 55 5.45 8.88 0.95
CA GLY A 55 6.87 9.22 0.81
C GLY A 55 7.63 8.26 -0.09
N TRP A 56 7.29 6.96 -0.05
CA TRP A 56 7.85 5.96 -0.95
C TRP A 56 7.42 6.20 -2.38
N GLY A 57 6.13 6.45 -2.65
CA GLY A 57 5.61 6.78 -3.97
C GLY A 57 6.29 8.01 -4.58
N ILE A 58 6.47 9.09 -3.81
CA ILE A 58 7.20 10.28 -4.25
C ILE A 58 8.67 9.92 -4.57
N SER A 59 9.30 9.10 -3.76
CA SER A 59 10.68 8.64 -4.00
C SER A 59 10.79 7.80 -5.27
N LEU A 60 9.83 6.91 -5.52
CA LEU A 60 9.74 6.11 -6.75
C LEU A 60 9.57 7.00 -7.99
N TYR A 61 8.67 7.97 -7.92
CA TYR A 61 8.45 8.91 -9.02
C TYR A 61 9.74 9.65 -9.42
N ASN A 62 10.51 10.09 -8.43
CA ASN A 62 11.73 10.88 -8.66
C ASN A 62 12.95 10.05 -9.05
N ARG A 63 13.00 8.75 -8.72
CA ARG A 63 14.20 7.91 -8.89
C ARG A 63 14.10 6.92 -10.03
N THR A 64 12.90 6.50 -10.40
CA THR A 64 12.74 5.46 -11.44
C THR A 64 12.81 6.09 -12.81
N VAL A 65 13.85 5.75 -13.57
CA VAL A 65 14.09 6.27 -14.93
C VAL A 65 13.16 5.62 -15.94
N HIS A 66 12.92 4.30 -15.82
CA HIS A 66 12.12 3.56 -16.79
C HIS A 66 10.62 3.87 -16.64
N PRO A 67 9.94 4.48 -17.63
CA PRO A 67 8.59 5.01 -17.47
C PRO A 67 7.52 3.93 -17.23
N GLN A 68 7.66 2.74 -17.82
CA GLN A 68 6.71 1.64 -17.62
C GLN A 68 6.83 1.04 -16.21
N VAL A 69 8.05 0.77 -15.77
CA VAL A 69 8.34 0.29 -14.42
C VAL A 69 7.84 1.29 -13.38
N ARG A 70 8.08 2.58 -13.61
CA ARG A 70 7.60 3.66 -12.73
C ARG A 70 6.08 3.64 -12.59
N ARG A 71 5.34 3.52 -13.71
CA ARG A 71 3.86 3.46 -13.69
C ARG A 71 3.35 2.25 -12.91
N LEU A 72 3.94 1.07 -13.13
CA LEU A 72 3.56 -0.15 -12.42
C LEU A 72 3.83 -0.05 -10.92
N LEU A 73 5.00 0.45 -10.53
CA LEU A 73 5.35 0.68 -9.13
C LEU A 73 4.43 1.70 -8.45
N LEU A 74 4.10 2.80 -9.14
CA LEU A 74 3.15 3.80 -8.62
C LEU A 74 1.74 3.23 -8.50
N ASN A 75 1.30 2.35 -9.40
CA ASN A 75 0.02 1.68 -9.28
C ASN A 75 -0.01 0.72 -8.09
N VAL A 76 1.07 -0.02 -7.83
CA VAL A 76 1.20 -0.84 -6.63
C VAL A 76 1.14 0.02 -5.37
N ASP A 77 1.89 1.11 -5.33
CA ASP A 77 1.90 2.05 -4.22
C ASP A 77 0.51 2.65 -3.95
N LEU A 78 -0.18 3.08 -5.01
CA LEU A 78 -1.54 3.61 -4.92
C LEU A 78 -2.53 2.57 -4.38
N LEU A 79 -2.44 1.31 -4.82
CA LEU A 79 -3.26 0.22 -4.29
C LEU A 79 -2.95 -0.08 -2.82
N MET A 80 -1.70 0.02 -2.41
CA MET A 80 -1.31 -0.13 -1.00
C MET A 80 -1.86 1.01 -0.13
N LEU A 81 -1.77 2.25 -0.61
CA LEU A 81 -2.38 3.42 0.06
C LEU A 81 -3.90 3.24 0.18
N PHE A 82 -4.55 2.83 -0.90
CA PHE A 82 -5.99 2.55 -0.90
C PHE A 82 -6.34 1.44 0.09
N TRP A 83 -5.56 0.37 0.14
CA TRP A 83 -5.76 -0.73 1.09
C TRP A 83 -5.67 -0.27 2.55
N ILE A 84 -4.65 0.54 2.88
CA ILE A 84 -4.48 1.09 4.22
C ILE A 84 -5.64 2.02 4.57
N LEU A 85 -6.10 2.83 3.62
CA LEU A 85 -7.24 3.73 3.80
C LEU A 85 -8.52 2.94 4.10
N VAL A 86 -8.88 1.96 3.27
CA VAL A 86 -10.07 1.11 3.46
C VAL A 86 -10.00 0.39 4.80
N ARG A 87 -8.83 -0.16 5.14
CA ARG A 87 -8.61 -0.81 6.42
C ARG A 87 -8.81 0.15 7.60
N THR A 88 -8.29 1.37 7.51
CA THR A 88 -8.42 2.38 8.54
C THR A 88 -9.89 2.77 8.75
N LEU A 89 -10.60 3.02 7.65
CA LEU A 89 -12.03 3.34 7.68
C LEU A 89 -12.84 2.21 8.33
N ARG A 90 -12.57 0.97 7.95
CA ARG A 90 -13.31 -0.19 8.45
C ARG A 90 -13.11 -0.46 9.94
N PHE A 91 -11.86 -0.39 10.41
CA PHE A 91 -11.52 -0.85 11.77
C PHE A 91 -11.36 0.25 12.80
N GLN A 92 -11.32 1.52 12.40
CA GLN A 92 -11.11 2.64 13.32
C GLN A 92 -12.29 3.60 13.39
N LEU A 93 -13.18 3.57 12.40
CA LEU A 93 -14.41 4.35 12.44
C LEU A 93 -15.56 3.40 12.74
N ASN A 94 -16.44 3.78 13.68
CA ASN A 94 -17.69 3.08 13.95
C ASN A 94 -18.64 3.26 12.78
N THR A 95 -18.40 2.51 11.69
CA THR A 95 -19.18 2.58 10.47
C THR A 95 -20.48 1.76 10.61
N PRO A 96 -21.60 2.23 10.02
CA PRO A 96 -22.82 1.45 9.91
C PRO A 96 -22.56 0.09 9.22
N PRO A 97 -23.32 -0.97 9.54
CA PRO A 97 -23.06 -2.33 9.04
C PRO A 97 -23.10 -2.45 7.52
N GLU A 98 -23.87 -1.60 6.85
CA GLU A 98 -23.95 -1.53 5.38
C GLU A 98 -22.63 -1.03 4.77
N ILE A 99 -22.07 0.02 5.38
CA ILE A 99 -20.78 0.61 4.95
C ILE A 99 -19.64 -0.37 5.28
N ASP A 100 -19.68 -1.04 6.44
CA ASP A 100 -18.67 -2.04 6.79
C ASP A 100 -18.63 -3.20 5.79
N ARG A 101 -19.79 -3.66 5.32
CA ARG A 101 -19.88 -4.68 4.27
C ARG A 101 -19.26 -4.18 2.95
N MET A 102 -19.60 -2.97 2.53
CA MET A 102 -19.05 -2.37 1.31
C MET A 102 -17.53 -2.19 1.39
N LEU A 103 -17.03 -1.70 2.52
CA LEU A 103 -15.59 -1.60 2.77
C LEU A 103 -14.90 -2.97 2.77
N GLY A 104 -15.60 -4.01 3.27
CA GLY A 104 -15.14 -5.39 3.21
C GLY A 104 -14.91 -5.86 1.77
N TYR A 105 -15.82 -5.58 0.86
CA TYR A 105 -15.67 -5.90 -0.56
C TYR A 105 -14.55 -5.10 -1.23
N LEU A 106 -14.44 -3.81 -0.95
CA LEU A 106 -13.36 -2.94 -1.46
C LEU A 106 -11.97 -3.41 -1.03
N TYR A 107 -11.87 -4.11 0.09
CA TYR A 107 -10.61 -4.68 0.59
C TYR A 107 -10.01 -5.73 -0.35
N TYR A 108 -10.84 -6.46 -1.10
CA TYR A 108 -10.37 -7.48 -2.04
C TYR A 108 -9.75 -6.91 -3.31
N ALA A 109 -10.13 -5.69 -3.72
CA ALA A 109 -9.59 -5.08 -4.94
C ALA A 109 -8.05 -4.93 -4.91
N PRO A 110 -7.42 -4.33 -3.90
CA PRO A 110 -5.97 -4.29 -3.79
C PRO A 110 -5.35 -5.67 -3.54
N MET A 111 -6.01 -6.55 -2.79
CA MET A 111 -5.52 -7.88 -2.51
C MET A 111 -5.34 -8.73 -3.78
N LEU A 112 -6.23 -8.58 -4.76
CA LEU A 112 -6.16 -9.26 -6.05
C LEU A 112 -5.31 -8.48 -7.07
N GLY A 113 -5.35 -7.15 -7.04
CA GLY A 113 -4.66 -6.29 -8.00
C GLY A 113 -3.14 -6.24 -7.80
N ILE A 114 -2.66 -6.21 -6.56
CA ILE A 114 -1.22 -6.10 -6.25
C ILE A 114 -0.42 -7.28 -6.83
N PRO A 115 -0.80 -8.56 -6.64
CA PRO A 115 -0.08 -9.68 -7.23
C PRO A 115 0.01 -9.61 -8.76
N VAL A 116 -1.08 -9.21 -9.44
CA VAL A 116 -1.08 -9.05 -10.89
C VAL A 116 -0.09 -7.98 -11.34
N LEU A 117 -0.09 -6.83 -10.67
CA LEU A 117 0.86 -5.75 -10.96
C LEU A 117 2.31 -6.17 -10.66
N CYS A 118 2.55 -6.94 -9.61
CA CYS A 118 3.87 -7.48 -9.29
C CYS A 118 4.38 -8.42 -10.39
N VAL A 119 3.54 -9.31 -10.91
CA VAL A 119 3.90 -10.18 -12.04
C VAL A 119 4.20 -9.35 -13.28
N GLN A 120 3.36 -8.37 -13.62
CA GLN A 120 3.60 -7.47 -14.75
C GLN A 120 4.90 -6.67 -14.57
N LEU A 121 5.21 -6.24 -13.35
CA LEU A 121 6.45 -5.55 -13.03
C LEU A 121 7.67 -6.43 -13.30
N VAL A 122 7.67 -7.67 -12.82
CA VAL A 122 8.76 -8.63 -13.03
C VAL A 122 8.99 -8.88 -14.53
N LEU A 123 7.91 -9.01 -15.30
CA LEU A 123 8.00 -9.19 -16.76
C LEU A 123 8.54 -7.96 -17.51
N THR A 124 8.50 -6.79 -16.87
CA THR A 124 8.87 -5.51 -17.51
C THR A 124 10.25 -5.02 -17.10
N VAL A 125 10.74 -5.36 -15.91
CA VAL A 125 11.99 -4.82 -15.32
C VAL A 125 13.22 -5.06 -16.20
N ASP A 126 13.31 -6.23 -16.84
CA ASP A 126 14.48 -6.62 -17.65
C ASP A 126 14.31 -6.36 -19.16
N ARG A 127 13.31 -5.56 -19.54
CA ARG A 127 12.99 -5.30 -20.95
C ARG A 127 13.32 -3.86 -21.34
N SER A 128 13.51 -3.67 -22.66
CA SER A 128 13.76 -2.34 -23.25
C SER A 128 12.57 -1.40 -23.00
N GLU A 129 12.81 -0.08 -22.98
CA GLU A 129 11.78 0.95 -22.77
C GLU A 129 10.59 0.89 -23.75
N ARG A 130 10.81 0.32 -24.94
CA ARG A 130 9.78 0.12 -25.97
C ARG A 130 8.98 -1.17 -25.83
N TYR A 131 9.32 -2.00 -24.83
CA TYR A 131 8.61 -3.26 -24.62
C TYR A 131 7.16 -2.99 -24.23
N ARG A 132 6.22 -3.53 -25.00
CA ARG A 132 4.80 -3.54 -24.66
C ARG A 132 4.49 -4.86 -23.95
N LEU A 133 3.82 -4.76 -22.81
CA LEU A 133 3.30 -5.93 -22.09
C LEU A 133 2.55 -6.85 -23.04
N SER A 134 2.95 -8.11 -23.08
CA SER A 134 2.31 -9.16 -23.88
C SER A 134 0.81 -9.25 -23.56
N ALA A 135 0.01 -9.68 -24.53
CA ALA A 135 -1.42 -9.90 -24.33
C ALA A 135 -1.69 -10.86 -23.16
N TRP A 136 -0.86 -11.88 -22.98
CA TRP A 136 -0.92 -12.81 -21.84
C TRP A 136 -0.76 -12.14 -20.49
N ALA A 137 0.17 -11.21 -20.36
CA ALA A 137 0.37 -10.47 -19.11
C ALA A 137 -0.83 -9.56 -18.77
N ARG A 138 -1.57 -9.11 -19.78
CA ARG A 138 -2.83 -8.37 -19.59
C ARG A 138 -4.00 -9.28 -19.25
N MET A 139 -4.02 -10.51 -19.77
CA MET A 139 -5.03 -11.51 -19.44
C MET A 139 -5.02 -11.94 -17.96
N LEU A 140 -3.94 -11.71 -17.23
CA LEU A 140 -3.88 -11.94 -15.78
C LEU A 140 -4.91 -11.13 -14.98
N TRP A 141 -5.44 -10.05 -15.55
CA TRP A 141 -6.55 -9.30 -14.95
C TRP A 141 -7.89 -10.04 -15.01
N LEU A 142 -8.09 -10.96 -15.97
CA LEU A 142 -9.34 -11.68 -16.14
C LEU A 142 -9.68 -12.54 -14.91
N PRO A 143 -8.80 -13.45 -14.42
CA PRO A 143 -9.11 -14.25 -13.23
C PRO A 143 -9.32 -13.37 -11.99
N SER A 144 -8.57 -12.26 -11.86
CA SER A 144 -8.73 -11.33 -10.74
C SER A 144 -10.07 -10.59 -10.80
N ALA A 145 -10.52 -10.21 -12.01
CA ALA A 145 -11.83 -9.57 -12.20
C ALA A 145 -12.98 -10.55 -11.91
N VAL A 146 -12.89 -11.80 -12.37
CA VAL A 146 -13.88 -12.85 -12.09
C VAL A 146 -13.97 -13.13 -10.59
N LEU A 147 -12.83 -13.25 -9.90
CA LEU A 147 -12.81 -13.44 -8.44
C LEU A 147 -13.42 -12.25 -7.70
N LEU A 148 -13.12 -11.03 -8.15
CA LEU A 148 -13.69 -9.83 -7.55
C LEU A 148 -15.21 -9.78 -7.75
N GLU A 149 -15.71 -10.13 -8.95
CA GLU A 149 -17.13 -10.20 -9.24
C GLU A 149 -17.84 -11.26 -8.39
N LEU A 150 -17.24 -12.44 -8.23
CA LEU A 150 -17.76 -13.48 -7.35
C LEU A 150 -17.87 -13.03 -5.90
N VAL A 151 -16.90 -12.27 -5.41
CA VAL A 151 -16.92 -11.71 -4.06
C VAL A 151 -17.99 -10.64 -3.90
N LEU A 152 -18.23 -9.82 -4.94
CA LEU A 152 -19.25 -8.76 -4.91
C LEU A 152 -20.68 -9.28 -5.02
N THR A 153 -20.87 -10.44 -5.66
CA THR A 153 -22.19 -11.02 -5.91
C THR A 153 -22.66 -12.02 -4.84
N ASN A 154 -21.75 -12.42 -3.94
CA ASN A 154 -22.05 -13.38 -2.86
C ASN A 154 -22.19 -12.65 -1.51
#